data_61d66a5b5f3e49c1ab3217010167e9bf
#
_entry.id   61d66a5b5f3e49c1ab3217010167e9bf
#
_cell.length_a   1.000
_cell.length_b   1.000
_cell.length_c   1.000
_cell.angle_alpha   90.00
_cell.angle_beta   90.00
_cell.angle_gamma   90.00
#
_symmetry.space_group_name_H-M   'P 1'
#
loop_
_entity.id
_entity.type
_entity.pdbx_description
1 polymer ?
#
loop_
_entity_poly.entity_id
_entity_poly.type
_entity_poly.pdbx_seq_one_letter_code
_entity_poly.pdbx_strand_id
1 'polypeptide(L)'
;MKKIILLTILQMCFTMLFAQKEDKSFRAYLYNNEYSVYLRINLYDQDVEVPGQSLYGKLPGYLGKEHNSFCWVITSCKVKNEEKAELQLINDFGSEDLTATLTRVNDSLYVLRQESGSTIKVPKNGKWQKLPKRFVLKRKNKI
;
A
#
# COMPACT_ATOMS: atom_id res chain seq x y z
N MET A 1 21.17 40.73 27.20
CA MET A 1 20.46 40.70 25.91
C MET A 1 21.05 39.70 24.90
N LYS A 2 22.37 39.71 24.67
CA LYS A 2 23.01 38.77 23.75
C LYS A 2 22.81 37.28 24.12
N LYS A 3 22.80 36.93 25.41
CA LYS A 3 22.57 35.56 25.88
C LYS A 3 21.13 35.08 25.68
N ILE A 4 20.14 35.97 25.76
CA ILE A 4 18.70 35.66 25.54
C ILE A 4 18.43 35.45 24.07
N ILE A 5 19.06 36.24 23.20
CA ILE A 5 18.93 36.11 21.73
C ILE A 5 19.54 34.78 21.26
N LEU A 6 20.67 34.39 21.83
CA LEU A 6 21.31 33.11 21.51
C LEU A 6 20.46 31.90 21.93
N LEU A 7 19.80 31.99 23.10
CA LEU A 7 18.93 30.94 23.62
C LEU A 7 17.65 30.77 22.75
N THR A 8 17.06 31.90 22.29
CA THR A 8 15.90 31.89 21.42
C THR A 8 16.23 31.34 20.03
N ILE A 9 17.39 31.66 19.48
CA ILE A 9 17.83 31.09 18.19
C ILE A 9 18.09 29.57 18.33
N LEU A 10 18.68 29.13 19.42
CA LEU A 10 18.91 27.70 19.67
C LEU A 10 17.60 26.94 19.84
N GLN A 11 16.59 27.54 20.47
CA GLN A 11 15.26 26.93 20.65
C GLN A 11 14.46 26.87 19.31
N MET A 12 14.66 27.90 18.46
CA MET A 12 14.04 27.92 17.13
C MET A 12 14.66 26.90 16.17
N CYS A 13 15.97 26.63 16.28
CA CYS A 13 16.64 25.56 15.55
C CYS A 13 16.21 24.17 16.03
N PHE A 14 15.90 24.00 17.32
CA PHE A 14 15.45 22.73 17.86
C PHE A 14 14.04 22.34 17.40
N THR A 15 13.15 23.33 17.21
CA THR A 15 11.79 23.08 16.70
C THR A 15 11.77 22.75 15.21
N MET A 16 12.75 23.20 14.43
CA MET A 16 12.86 22.83 13.02
C MET A 16 13.35 21.39 12.80
N LEU A 17 14.02 20.79 13.75
CA LEU A 17 14.49 19.40 13.68
C LEU A 17 13.36 18.36 13.82
N PHE A 18 12.18 18.76 14.32
CA PHE A 18 11.04 17.86 14.48
C PHE A 18 10.02 17.94 13.32
N ALA A 19 10.23 18.81 12.35
CA ALA A 19 9.40 18.88 11.14
C ALA A 19 9.90 17.88 10.07
N GLN A 20 10.23 16.64 10.47
CA GLN A 20 10.40 15.55 9.51
C GLN A 20 9.04 15.25 8.91
N LYS A 21 8.91 15.45 7.59
CA LYS A 21 7.72 15.07 6.83
C LYS A 21 7.51 13.58 7.03
N GLU A 22 6.42 13.22 7.69
CA GLU A 22 6.04 11.81 7.87
C GLU A 22 5.97 11.14 6.50
N ASP A 23 6.75 10.08 6.32
CA ASP A 23 6.69 9.29 5.09
C ASP A 23 5.34 8.60 5.00
N LYS A 24 4.56 8.93 3.97
CA LYS A 24 3.24 8.37 3.67
C LYS A 24 3.22 7.61 2.35
N SER A 25 4.36 7.25 1.82
CA SER A 25 4.48 6.59 0.52
C SER A 25 3.62 5.33 0.43
N PHE A 26 3.60 4.51 1.47
CA PHE A 26 2.83 3.27 1.52
C PHE A 26 1.59 3.32 2.43
N ARG A 27 1.03 4.51 2.59
CA ARG A 27 -0.33 4.75 3.08
C ARG A 27 -1.12 5.37 1.93
N ALA A 28 -1.85 4.56 1.19
CA ALA A 28 -2.42 4.99 -0.06
C ALA A 28 -3.64 4.17 -0.50
N TYR A 29 -4.44 4.80 -1.34
CA TYR A 29 -5.41 4.15 -2.21
C TYR A 29 -4.90 4.25 -3.64
N LEU A 30 -4.59 3.11 -4.23
CA LEU A 30 -4.03 3.00 -5.58
C LEU A 30 -5.02 2.26 -6.46
N TYR A 31 -5.08 2.59 -7.75
CA TYR A 31 -6.01 1.95 -8.67
C TYR A 31 -5.40 1.72 -10.05
N ASN A 32 -5.96 0.73 -10.76
CA ASN A 32 -5.70 0.46 -12.16
C ASN A 32 -7.03 0.33 -12.90
N ASN A 33 -7.29 1.22 -13.86
CA ASN A 33 -8.55 1.24 -14.62
C ASN A 33 -8.67 0.09 -15.59
N GLU A 34 -7.57 -0.36 -16.19
CA GLU A 34 -7.59 -1.42 -17.21
C GLU A 34 -8.18 -2.73 -16.66
N TYR A 35 -7.81 -3.06 -15.41
CA TYR A 35 -8.29 -4.28 -14.74
C TYR A 35 -9.41 -4.00 -13.73
N SER A 36 -9.77 -2.73 -13.52
CA SER A 36 -10.74 -2.30 -12.49
C SER A 36 -10.40 -2.86 -11.12
N VAL A 37 -9.13 -2.77 -10.74
CA VAL A 37 -8.62 -3.18 -9.44
C VAL A 37 -8.09 -1.98 -8.66
N TYR A 38 -8.12 -2.11 -7.34
CA TYR A 38 -7.56 -1.12 -6.44
C TYR A 38 -6.76 -1.80 -5.33
N LEU A 39 -5.76 -1.10 -4.83
CA LEU A 39 -4.93 -1.53 -3.70
C LEU A 39 -5.09 -0.51 -2.58
N ARG A 40 -5.66 -0.92 -1.46
CA ARG A 40 -5.77 -0.11 -0.26
C ARG A 40 -4.74 -0.56 0.75
N ILE A 41 -3.84 0.32 1.13
CA ILE A 41 -2.71 0.00 2.00
C ILE A 41 -2.48 1.04 3.08
N ASN A 42 -2.03 0.56 4.22
CA ASN A 42 -1.27 1.27 5.23
C ASN A 42 -0.23 0.31 5.79
N LEU A 43 0.94 0.29 5.17
CA LEU A 43 1.99 -0.66 5.51
C LEU A 43 2.71 -0.30 6.81
N TYR A 44 2.50 0.91 7.33
CA TYR A 44 3.10 1.39 8.59
C TYR A 44 2.27 0.98 9.79
N ASP A 45 1.02 1.43 9.86
CA ASP A 45 0.12 1.17 11.00
C ASP A 45 -0.58 -0.19 10.90
N GLN A 46 -0.68 -0.76 9.70
CA GLN A 46 -1.34 -2.05 9.42
C GLN A 46 -2.74 -2.11 10.02
N ASP A 47 -3.51 -1.04 9.80
CA ASP A 47 -4.81 -0.81 10.41
C ASP A 47 -5.98 -0.89 9.41
N VAL A 48 -5.75 -1.53 8.27
CA VAL A 48 -6.75 -1.69 7.21
C VAL A 48 -7.69 -2.85 7.54
N GLU A 49 -8.97 -2.56 7.58
CA GLU A 49 -10.02 -3.58 7.66
C GLU A 49 -10.37 -4.06 6.25
N VAL A 50 -10.29 -5.39 6.06
CA VAL A 50 -10.61 -6.01 4.76
C VAL A 50 -12.08 -6.37 4.75
N PRO A 51 -12.88 -5.85 3.81
CA PRO A 51 -14.31 -6.15 3.72
C PRO A 51 -14.58 -7.66 3.62
N GLY A 52 -15.49 -8.17 4.46
CA GLY A 52 -15.84 -9.58 4.49
C GLY A 52 -14.81 -10.51 5.17
N GLN A 53 -13.72 -9.97 5.69
CA GLN A 53 -12.62 -10.72 6.31
C GLN A 53 -12.38 -10.32 7.78
N SER A 54 -13.45 -10.14 8.53
CA SER A 54 -13.39 -9.67 9.92
C SER A 54 -12.57 -10.56 10.86
N LEU A 55 -12.45 -11.85 10.56
CA LEU A 55 -11.63 -12.79 11.34
C LEU A 55 -10.14 -12.49 11.33
N TYR A 56 -9.63 -11.86 10.28
CA TYR A 56 -8.23 -11.46 10.20
C TYR A 56 -7.93 -10.18 10.99
N GLY A 57 -8.96 -9.42 11.39
CA GLY A 57 -8.78 -8.14 12.05
C GLY A 57 -8.17 -7.09 11.12
N LYS A 58 -7.25 -6.30 11.68
CA LYS A 58 -6.55 -5.23 10.94
C LYS A 58 -5.28 -5.78 10.27
N LEU A 59 -5.07 -5.41 9.01
CA LEU A 59 -4.02 -5.94 8.15
C LEU A 59 -3.30 -4.79 7.41
N PRO A 60 -2.15 -5.06 6.77
CA PRO A 60 -1.45 -4.06 5.96
C PRO A 60 -2.28 -3.50 4.80
N GLY A 61 -3.19 -4.30 4.25
CA GLY A 61 -4.06 -3.88 3.17
C GLY A 61 -4.62 -5.03 2.35
N TYR A 62 -5.21 -4.68 1.21
CA TYR A 62 -5.76 -5.66 0.28
C TYR A 62 -5.87 -5.09 -1.14
N LEU A 63 -5.84 -5.99 -2.12
CA LEU A 63 -6.17 -5.69 -3.50
C LEU A 63 -7.61 -6.16 -3.75
N GLY A 64 -8.47 -5.22 -4.13
CA GLY A 64 -9.88 -5.47 -4.42
C GLY A 64 -10.20 -5.31 -5.89
N LYS A 65 -11.35 -5.83 -6.28
CA LYS A 65 -11.95 -5.67 -7.61
C LYS A 65 -13.16 -4.76 -7.50
N GLU A 66 -13.25 -3.74 -8.34
CA GLU A 66 -14.42 -2.85 -8.36
C GLU A 66 -15.71 -3.63 -8.63
N HIS A 67 -16.77 -3.29 -7.90
CA HIS A 67 -18.08 -3.94 -7.97
C HIS A 67 -18.08 -5.46 -7.73
N ASN A 68 -17.08 -5.95 -6.98
CA ASN A 68 -16.97 -7.36 -6.61
C ASN A 68 -16.41 -7.48 -5.19
N SER A 69 -16.86 -8.49 -4.46
CA SER A 69 -16.41 -8.74 -3.08
C SER A 69 -15.11 -9.54 -2.98
N PHE A 70 -14.64 -10.11 -4.08
CA PHE A 70 -13.40 -10.87 -4.12
C PHE A 70 -12.17 -9.97 -3.89
N CYS A 71 -11.23 -10.45 -3.09
CA CYS A 71 -9.99 -9.71 -2.83
C CYS A 71 -8.79 -10.62 -2.64
N TRP A 72 -7.61 -10.02 -2.75
CA TRP A 72 -6.34 -10.57 -2.30
C TRP A 72 -5.89 -9.78 -1.07
N VAL A 73 -5.70 -10.48 0.02
CA VAL A 73 -5.36 -9.89 1.31
C VAL A 73 -3.85 -9.82 1.47
N ILE A 74 -3.32 -8.68 1.91
CA ILE A 74 -1.91 -8.55 2.29
C ILE A 74 -1.78 -9.04 3.73
N THR A 75 -1.16 -10.21 3.90
CA THR A 75 -0.99 -10.84 5.22
C THR A 75 0.22 -10.33 5.96
N SER A 76 1.26 -9.93 5.24
CA SER A 76 2.46 -9.31 5.81
C SER A 76 3.15 -8.41 4.80
N CYS A 77 3.97 -7.50 5.30
CA CYS A 77 4.73 -6.59 4.48
C CYS A 77 6.06 -6.22 5.12
N LYS A 78 7.00 -5.77 4.29
CA LYS A 78 8.27 -5.20 4.71
C LYS A 78 8.56 -3.96 3.89
N VAL A 79 8.49 -2.79 4.51
CA VAL A 79 8.91 -1.54 3.90
C VAL A 79 10.43 -1.46 3.91
N LYS A 80 11.05 -1.49 2.74
CA LYS A 80 12.51 -1.44 2.58
C LYS A 80 13.04 -0.02 2.69
N ASN A 81 12.36 0.93 2.05
CA ASN A 81 12.67 2.35 2.01
C ASN A 81 11.43 3.12 1.52
N GLU A 82 11.56 4.40 1.23
CA GLU A 82 10.46 5.25 0.73
C GLU A 82 9.92 4.85 -0.66
N GLU A 83 10.67 4.04 -1.40
CA GLU A 83 10.35 3.68 -2.78
C GLU A 83 9.94 2.22 -2.96
N LYS A 84 10.27 1.34 -2.01
CA LYS A 84 10.09 -0.11 -2.17
C LYS A 84 9.55 -0.79 -0.93
N ALA A 85 8.54 -1.64 -1.14
CA ALA A 85 8.00 -2.55 -0.12
C ALA A 85 7.80 -3.95 -0.69
N GLU A 86 8.03 -4.96 0.14
CA GLU A 86 7.72 -6.36 -0.15
C GLU A 86 6.39 -6.72 0.49
N LEU A 87 5.55 -7.47 -0.22
CA LEU A 87 4.22 -7.87 0.19
C LEU A 87 4.06 -9.38 0.11
N GLN A 88 3.33 -9.95 1.05
CA GLN A 88 2.77 -11.30 0.93
C GLN A 88 1.26 -11.19 0.82
N LEU A 89 0.69 -11.86 -0.18
CA LEU A 89 -0.73 -11.85 -0.46
C LEU A 89 -1.29 -13.26 -0.47
N ILE A 90 -2.53 -13.37 -0.02
CA ILE A 90 -3.33 -14.58 -0.10
C ILE A 90 -4.68 -14.25 -0.72
N ASN A 91 -5.23 -15.14 -1.53
CA ASN A 91 -6.56 -14.93 -2.08
C ASN A 91 -7.64 -15.07 -1.00
N ASP A 92 -8.85 -14.62 -1.32
CA ASP A 92 -10.00 -14.62 -0.43
C ASP A 92 -10.39 -16.03 0.07
N PHE A 93 -10.12 -17.06 -0.73
CA PHE A 93 -10.37 -18.45 -0.36
C PHE A 93 -9.25 -19.10 0.47
N GLY A 94 -8.10 -18.44 0.63
CA GLY A 94 -6.94 -18.97 1.33
C GLY A 94 -6.22 -20.12 0.61
N SER A 95 -6.49 -20.32 -0.68
CA SER A 95 -5.97 -21.45 -1.47
C SER A 95 -4.74 -21.11 -2.32
N GLU A 96 -4.49 -19.84 -2.55
CA GLU A 96 -3.38 -19.35 -3.37
C GLU A 96 -2.68 -18.19 -2.67
N ASP A 97 -1.36 -18.19 -2.71
CA ASP A 97 -0.52 -17.15 -2.14
C ASP A 97 0.60 -16.74 -3.10
N LEU A 98 1.09 -15.53 -2.92
CA LEU A 98 2.21 -15.01 -3.68
C LEU A 98 3.00 -13.97 -2.88
N THR A 99 4.21 -13.73 -3.34
CA THR A 99 5.00 -12.57 -2.94
C THR A 99 5.03 -11.54 -4.07
N ALA A 100 5.03 -10.28 -3.71
CA ALA A 100 5.06 -9.17 -4.66
C ALA A 100 5.94 -8.03 -4.14
N THR A 101 6.41 -7.21 -5.05
CA THR A 101 7.10 -5.96 -4.75
C THR A 101 6.25 -4.79 -5.20
N LEU A 102 6.03 -3.83 -4.31
CA LEU A 102 5.39 -2.56 -4.63
C LEU A 102 6.46 -1.48 -4.68
N THR A 103 6.64 -0.87 -5.84
CA THR A 103 7.61 0.21 -6.08
C THR A 103 6.87 1.52 -6.31
N ARG A 104 7.24 2.55 -5.55
CA ARG A 104 6.82 3.92 -5.80
C ARG A 104 7.74 4.54 -6.83
N VAL A 105 7.20 4.93 -7.98
CA VAL A 105 7.93 5.62 -9.04
C VAL A 105 7.99 7.13 -8.77
N ASN A 106 6.85 7.70 -8.34
CA ASN A 106 6.70 9.08 -7.89
C ASN A 106 5.49 9.20 -6.96
N ASP A 107 5.08 10.40 -6.60
CA ASP A 107 3.98 10.63 -5.65
C ASP A 107 2.63 10.04 -6.09
N SER A 108 2.42 9.84 -7.38
CA SER A 108 1.16 9.36 -7.95
C SER A 108 1.23 8.01 -8.65
N LEU A 109 2.43 7.50 -8.91
CA LEU A 109 2.63 6.30 -9.72
C LEU A 109 3.37 5.21 -8.96
N TYR A 110 2.78 4.02 -8.96
CA TYR A 110 3.31 2.80 -8.33
C TYR A 110 3.31 1.66 -9.32
N VAL A 111 4.17 0.69 -9.10
CA VAL A 111 4.24 -0.55 -9.88
C VAL A 111 4.16 -1.72 -8.93
N LEU A 112 3.19 -2.61 -9.14
CA LEU A 112 3.13 -3.90 -8.47
C LEU A 112 3.73 -4.96 -9.39
N ARG A 113 4.70 -5.70 -8.86
CA ARG A 113 5.35 -6.81 -9.53
C ARG A 113 5.15 -8.09 -8.73
N GLN A 114 4.57 -9.10 -9.38
CA GLN A 114 4.41 -10.43 -8.80
C GLN A 114 5.76 -11.17 -8.90
N GLU A 115 6.30 -11.63 -7.78
CA GLU A 115 7.64 -12.22 -7.71
C GLU A 115 7.57 -13.74 -7.78
N SER A 116 6.94 -14.37 -6.81
CA SER A 116 6.86 -15.83 -6.70
C SER A 116 5.51 -16.29 -6.17
N GLY A 117 5.17 -17.54 -6.40
CA GLY A 117 3.91 -18.14 -5.99
C GLY A 117 2.85 -18.09 -7.08
N SER A 118 1.60 -17.98 -6.68
CA SER A 118 0.46 -17.93 -7.59
C SER A 118 0.39 -16.61 -8.38
N THR A 119 -0.35 -16.61 -9.48
CA THR A 119 -0.65 -15.40 -10.24
C THR A 119 -1.93 -14.77 -9.70
N ILE A 120 -1.94 -13.44 -9.51
CA ILE A 120 -3.15 -12.71 -9.14
C ILE A 120 -4.21 -12.90 -10.25
N LYS A 121 -5.36 -13.40 -9.84
CA LYS A 121 -6.56 -13.52 -10.67
C LYS A 121 -7.69 -12.73 -10.04
N VAL A 122 -8.49 -12.11 -10.85
CA VAL A 122 -9.69 -11.37 -10.41
C VAL A 122 -10.90 -11.76 -11.25
N PRO A 123 -12.11 -11.71 -10.69
CA PRO A 123 -13.33 -12.00 -11.46
C PRO A 123 -13.57 -10.96 -12.55
N LYS A 124 -13.94 -11.43 -13.74
CA LYS A 124 -14.39 -10.59 -14.85
C LYS A 124 -15.42 -11.35 -15.70
N ASN A 125 -16.66 -10.85 -15.74
CA ASN A 125 -17.74 -11.45 -16.56
C ASN A 125 -17.93 -12.96 -16.31
N GLY A 126 -17.93 -13.38 -15.04
CA GLY A 126 -18.11 -14.78 -14.66
C GLY A 126 -16.89 -15.69 -14.90
N LYS A 127 -15.76 -15.12 -15.27
CA LYS A 127 -14.48 -15.83 -15.51
C LYS A 127 -13.36 -15.24 -14.65
N TRP A 128 -12.30 -16.00 -14.52
CA TRP A 128 -11.06 -15.52 -13.86
C TRP A 128 -10.14 -14.87 -14.88
N GLN A 129 -9.79 -13.61 -14.63
CA GLN A 129 -8.80 -12.86 -15.41
C GLN A 129 -7.48 -12.83 -14.64
N LYS A 130 -6.41 -13.36 -15.25
CA LYS A 130 -5.05 -13.22 -14.72
C LYS A 130 -4.55 -11.80 -14.94
N LEU A 131 -3.96 -11.21 -13.88
CA LEU A 131 -3.27 -9.95 -14.02
C LEU A 131 -1.84 -10.17 -14.54
N PRO A 132 -1.26 -9.21 -15.28
CA PRO A 132 0.11 -9.31 -15.75
C PRO A 132 1.08 -9.35 -14.56
N LYS A 133 2.25 -9.93 -14.79
CA LYS A 133 3.30 -10.02 -13.76
C LYS A 133 3.68 -8.65 -13.18
N ARG A 134 3.56 -7.62 -13.98
CA ARG A 134 3.86 -6.24 -13.61
C ARG A 134 2.75 -5.34 -14.13
N PHE A 135 2.17 -4.53 -13.28
CA PHE A 135 1.16 -3.54 -13.68
C PHE A 135 1.26 -2.26 -12.86
N VAL A 136 0.79 -1.19 -13.45
CA VAL A 136 0.86 0.16 -12.91
C VAL A 136 -0.38 0.46 -12.07
N LEU A 137 -0.16 1.13 -10.96
CA LEU A 137 -1.21 1.64 -10.07
C LEU A 137 -1.02 3.15 -9.91
N LYS A 138 -2.11 3.88 -9.94
CA LYS A 138 -2.12 5.34 -9.72
C LYS A 138 -2.72 5.67 -8.38
N ARG A 139 -2.12 6.63 -7.68
CA ARG A 139 -2.69 7.13 -6.42
C ARG A 139 -3.99 7.87 -6.71
N LYS A 140 -5.04 7.52 -5.97
CA LYS A 140 -6.29 8.25 -5.95
C LYS A 140 -6.38 9.03 -4.64
N ASN A 141 -6.64 10.32 -4.74
CA ASN A 141 -6.97 11.09 -3.55
C ASN A 141 -8.29 10.55 -3.00
N LYS A 142 -8.28 10.16 -1.74
CA LYS A 142 -9.48 9.71 -1.06
C LYS A 142 -10.45 10.90 -1.02
N ILE A 143 -11.57 10.75 -1.67
CA ILE A 143 -12.72 11.66 -1.51
C ILE A 143 -13.37 11.34 -0.17
#